data_3541226a8cf355557a5349ed243c6606
#
_entry.id   3541226a8cf355557a5349ed243c6606
#
_cell.length_a   1.000
_cell.length_b   1.000
_cell.length_c   1.000
_cell.angle_alpha   90.00
_cell.angle_beta   90.00
_cell.angle_gamma   90.00
#
_symmetry.space_group_name_H-M   'P 1'
#
loop_
_entity.id
_entity.type
_entity.pdbx_description
1 polymer ?
#
loop_
_entity_poly.entity_id
_entity_poly.type
_entity_poly.pdbx_seq_one_letter_code
_entity_poly.pdbx_strand_id
1 'polypeptide(L)'
;MTQASICTIGDEILIGQIVDTNSSHISQALNTLGIKVTRMLSIGDDHDTIVNALEGELSTNDIVIVTGGLGPTKDDITKTALAHLSGAATYKTDERQLEIIHKLLSARGLDILDINRAQASVPDTCEVIPNKLGTAPIMVFRFTDYRFGHPATLYSLPGVPFEALGALEDILEDIRQHNSISDIHHRTIMTYGIAESALAKKIEQWEDSLPEDMHLAYLPNPLTGVRLRLSIYGGVKEEQEARIEAELAGLRPILGDLIYSETDDSLENCIGSMLRKAGLTVSTAESCTGGTISAMFTSVAGSSDYFLGSVTSYANSVKT
;
A
#
# COMPACT_ATOMS: atom_id res chain seq x y z
N MET A 1 -10.90 -0.99 -17.60
CA MET A 1 -10.31 -1.20 -16.25
C MET A 1 -9.73 0.12 -15.81
N THR A 2 -10.08 0.60 -14.63
CA THR A 2 -9.58 1.85 -14.07
C THR A 2 -8.09 1.73 -13.79
N GLN A 3 -7.31 2.68 -14.28
CA GLN A 3 -5.85 2.73 -14.13
C GLN A 3 -5.46 3.88 -13.20
N ALA A 4 -4.41 3.65 -12.42
CA ALA A 4 -3.87 4.66 -11.53
C ALA A 4 -2.35 4.75 -11.61
N SER A 5 -1.81 5.93 -11.31
CA SER A 5 -0.41 6.12 -10.99
C SER A 5 -0.22 6.77 -9.63
N ILE A 6 0.95 6.57 -9.03
CA ILE A 6 1.31 7.13 -7.72
C ILE A 6 2.58 7.94 -7.90
N CYS A 7 2.56 9.19 -7.46
CA CYS A 7 3.68 10.12 -7.53
C CYS A 7 4.08 10.58 -6.12
N THR A 8 5.32 10.30 -5.71
CA THR A 8 5.87 10.78 -4.45
C THR A 8 6.75 11.99 -4.73
N ILE A 9 6.48 13.08 -4.04
CA ILE A 9 7.23 14.34 -4.14
C ILE A 9 8.08 14.49 -2.89
N GLY A 10 9.39 14.68 -3.06
CA GLY A 10 10.33 14.89 -1.97
C GLY A 10 11.76 14.59 -2.39
N ASP A 11 12.65 15.55 -2.24
CA ASP A 11 14.09 15.40 -2.52
C ASP A 11 14.73 14.35 -1.60
N GLU A 12 14.23 14.17 -0.37
CA GLU A 12 14.71 13.17 0.58
C GLU A 12 14.51 11.73 0.10
N ILE A 13 13.49 11.51 -0.74
CA ILE A 13 13.26 10.21 -1.40
C ILE A 13 14.30 10.00 -2.50
N LEU A 14 14.53 11.03 -3.33
CA LEU A 14 15.46 10.96 -4.46
C LEU A 14 16.91 10.75 -4.03
N ILE A 15 17.33 11.37 -2.93
CA ILE A 15 18.67 11.16 -2.37
C ILE A 15 18.78 9.88 -1.51
N GLY A 16 17.69 9.11 -1.36
CA GLY A 16 17.69 7.85 -0.62
C GLY A 16 17.74 7.99 0.90
N GLN A 17 17.40 9.16 1.44
CA GLN A 17 17.39 9.41 2.89
C GLN A 17 16.17 8.76 3.55
N ILE A 18 15.05 8.71 2.85
CA ILE A 18 13.81 8.08 3.29
C ILE A 18 13.35 7.06 2.24
N VAL A 19 12.83 5.93 2.69
CA VAL A 19 12.22 4.93 1.81
C VAL A 19 10.75 5.28 1.60
N ASP A 20 10.30 5.32 0.35
CA ASP A 20 8.89 5.52 0.01
C ASP A 20 8.06 4.28 0.40
N THR A 21 7.46 4.32 1.55
CA THR A 21 6.51 3.30 2.02
C THR A 21 5.07 3.65 1.64
N ASN A 22 4.77 4.93 1.39
CA ASN A 22 3.43 5.39 1.04
C ASN A 22 2.95 4.77 -0.26
N SER A 23 3.78 4.81 -1.32
CA SER A 23 3.42 4.24 -2.62
C SER A 23 3.07 2.76 -2.54
N SER A 24 3.79 1.98 -1.73
CA SER A 24 3.49 0.57 -1.51
C SER A 24 2.12 0.34 -0.88
N HIS A 25 1.81 1.06 0.20
CA HIS A 25 0.53 0.93 0.89
C HIS A 25 -0.65 1.44 0.05
N ILE A 26 -0.48 2.58 -0.63
CA ILE A 26 -1.49 3.14 -1.53
C ILE A 26 -1.77 2.15 -2.67
N SER A 27 -0.74 1.58 -3.27
CA SER A 27 -0.90 0.58 -4.34
C SER A 27 -1.64 -0.66 -3.86
N GLN A 28 -1.31 -1.16 -2.68
CA GLN A 28 -2.03 -2.29 -2.07
C GLN A 28 -3.51 -1.94 -1.85
N ALA A 29 -3.80 -0.74 -1.33
CA ALA A 29 -5.16 -0.28 -1.09
C ALA A 29 -5.96 -0.12 -2.40
N LEU A 30 -5.39 0.49 -3.45
CA LEU A 30 -6.01 0.59 -4.78
C LEU A 30 -6.28 -0.79 -5.40
N ASN A 31 -5.35 -1.71 -5.20
CA ASN A 31 -5.48 -3.09 -5.69
C ASN A 31 -6.70 -3.80 -5.06
N THR A 32 -7.06 -3.51 -3.79
CA THR A 32 -8.27 -4.07 -3.19
C THR A 32 -9.57 -3.61 -3.88
N LEU A 33 -9.50 -2.50 -4.62
CA LEU A 33 -10.61 -1.96 -5.42
C LEU A 33 -10.59 -2.41 -6.88
N GLY A 34 -9.68 -3.26 -7.29
CA GLY A 34 -9.58 -3.63 -8.70
C GLY A 34 -8.94 -2.57 -9.59
N ILE A 35 -8.27 -1.58 -9.01
CA ILE A 35 -7.59 -0.52 -9.74
C ILE A 35 -6.16 -0.97 -10.05
N LYS A 36 -5.81 -0.96 -11.32
CA LYS A 36 -4.46 -1.30 -11.77
C LYS A 36 -3.53 -0.11 -11.59
N VAL A 37 -2.56 -0.22 -10.68
CA VAL A 37 -1.46 0.75 -10.62
C VAL A 37 -0.50 0.47 -11.78
N THR A 38 -0.38 1.41 -12.70
CA THR A 38 0.44 1.29 -13.92
C THR A 38 1.85 1.79 -13.70
N ARG A 39 2.03 2.77 -12.78
CA ARG A 39 3.31 3.40 -12.52
C ARG A 39 3.40 3.96 -11.11
N MET A 40 4.59 3.88 -10.55
CA MET A 40 5.01 4.60 -9.35
C MET A 40 6.24 5.42 -9.71
N LEU A 41 6.26 6.69 -9.36
CA LEU A 41 7.39 7.58 -9.63
C LEU A 41 7.69 8.46 -8.43
N SER A 42 8.97 8.85 -8.29
CA SER A 42 9.42 9.83 -7.31
C SER A 42 10.03 11.01 -8.05
N ILE A 43 9.68 12.20 -7.64
CA ILE A 43 10.17 13.46 -8.23
C ILE A 43 10.59 14.43 -7.14
N GLY A 44 11.43 15.40 -7.51
CA GLY A 44 11.90 16.45 -6.61
C GLY A 44 10.87 17.55 -6.38
N ASP A 45 11.15 18.38 -5.40
CA ASP A 45 10.37 19.56 -5.00
C ASP A 45 10.64 20.74 -5.94
N ASP A 46 10.35 20.59 -7.25
CA ASP A 46 10.44 21.63 -8.26
C ASP A 46 9.09 21.81 -8.96
N HIS A 47 8.62 23.07 -9.03
CA HIS A 47 7.30 23.40 -9.53
C HIS A 47 7.02 22.83 -10.93
N ASP A 48 7.95 23.09 -11.87
CA ASP A 48 7.73 22.70 -13.27
C ASP A 48 7.89 21.19 -13.46
N THR A 49 8.77 20.57 -12.69
CA THR A 49 8.91 19.11 -12.63
C THR A 49 7.61 18.46 -12.15
N ILE A 50 6.99 19.00 -11.09
CA ILE A 50 5.72 18.50 -10.56
C ILE A 50 4.61 18.64 -11.60
N VAL A 51 4.44 19.83 -12.18
CA VAL A 51 3.37 20.08 -13.17
C VAL A 51 3.52 19.16 -14.37
N ASN A 52 4.72 19.09 -14.99
CA ASN A 52 4.96 18.28 -16.17
C ASN A 52 4.78 16.77 -15.91
N ALA A 53 5.26 16.28 -14.75
CA ALA A 53 5.08 14.88 -14.39
C ALA A 53 3.59 14.53 -14.21
N LEU A 54 2.84 15.37 -13.49
CA LEU A 54 1.43 15.12 -13.23
C LEU A 54 0.56 15.26 -14.49
N GLU A 55 0.86 16.19 -15.41
CA GLU A 55 0.21 16.25 -16.73
C GLU A 55 0.41 14.96 -17.52
N GLY A 56 1.64 14.43 -17.53
CA GLY A 56 1.93 13.15 -18.17
C GLY A 56 1.16 11.99 -17.56
N GLU A 57 1.10 11.92 -16.23
CA GLU A 57 0.37 10.84 -15.53
C GLU A 57 -1.15 10.96 -15.72
N LEU A 58 -1.71 12.17 -15.65
CA LEU A 58 -3.13 12.43 -15.89
C LEU A 58 -3.57 12.13 -17.33
N SER A 59 -2.65 12.22 -18.30
CA SER A 59 -2.93 11.90 -19.70
C SER A 59 -3.04 10.40 -19.98
N THR A 60 -2.62 9.55 -19.04
CA THR A 60 -2.56 8.10 -19.24
C THR A 60 -3.30 7.29 -18.18
N ASN A 61 -3.72 7.93 -17.09
CA ASN A 61 -4.38 7.26 -15.97
C ASN A 61 -5.67 7.98 -15.55
N ASP A 62 -6.67 7.20 -15.17
CA ASP A 62 -7.95 7.73 -14.66
C ASP A 62 -7.79 8.37 -13.28
N ILE A 63 -6.82 7.86 -12.49
CA ILE A 63 -6.55 8.30 -11.12
C ILE A 63 -5.06 8.54 -10.96
N VAL A 64 -4.70 9.71 -10.40
CA VAL A 64 -3.33 10.02 -10.00
C VAL A 64 -3.32 10.32 -8.51
N ILE A 65 -2.49 9.60 -7.76
CA ILE A 65 -2.31 9.87 -6.32
C ILE A 65 -0.93 10.48 -6.10
N VAL A 66 -0.92 11.66 -5.49
CA VAL A 66 0.30 12.40 -5.15
C VAL A 66 0.48 12.40 -3.65
N THR A 67 1.69 12.17 -3.17
CA THR A 67 2.04 12.27 -1.73
C THR A 67 3.30 13.08 -1.54
N GLY A 68 3.28 14.02 -0.58
CA GLY A 68 4.41 14.88 -0.24
C GLY A 68 4.24 16.35 -0.60
N GLY A 69 5.11 17.20 -0.08
CA GLY A 69 5.19 18.63 -0.35
C GLY A 69 3.98 19.48 0.06
N LEU A 70 3.20 19.03 1.08
CA LEU A 70 2.03 19.74 1.61
C LEU A 70 2.25 20.39 2.97
N GLY A 71 3.45 20.40 3.48
CA GLY A 71 3.79 21.01 4.75
C GLY A 71 3.70 22.55 4.72
N PRO A 72 4.04 23.20 5.83
CA PRO A 72 3.95 24.66 5.96
C PRO A 72 5.23 25.39 5.57
N THR A 73 6.26 24.69 5.09
CA THR A 73 7.58 25.28 4.81
C THR A 73 7.69 25.79 3.38
N LYS A 74 8.75 26.52 3.05
CA LYS A 74 8.87 27.16 1.73
C LYS A 74 9.20 26.21 0.60
N ASP A 75 9.70 25.06 0.93
CA ASP A 75 9.98 23.93 0.05
C ASP A 75 8.72 23.11 -0.26
N ASP A 76 7.64 23.28 0.51
CA ASP A 76 6.33 22.63 0.28
C ASP A 76 5.57 23.33 -0.87
N ILE A 77 5.97 23.06 -2.09
CA ILE A 77 5.44 23.73 -3.29
C ILE A 77 4.34 22.95 -4.02
N THR A 78 4.03 21.74 -3.59
CA THR A 78 3.02 20.89 -4.25
C THR A 78 1.68 21.59 -4.39
N LYS A 79 1.22 22.30 -3.36
CA LYS A 79 -0.06 23.03 -3.40
C LYS A 79 -0.09 24.10 -4.51
N THR A 80 1.00 24.81 -4.72
CA THR A 80 1.10 25.85 -5.77
C THR A 80 1.17 25.24 -7.17
N ALA A 81 1.89 24.14 -7.32
CA ALA A 81 1.96 23.37 -8.56
C ALA A 81 0.56 22.82 -8.93
N LEU A 82 -0.17 22.27 -7.96
CA LEU A 82 -1.53 21.78 -8.17
C LEU A 82 -2.54 22.89 -8.47
N ALA A 83 -2.40 24.09 -7.87
CA ALA A 83 -3.18 25.25 -8.22
C ALA A 83 -2.96 25.66 -9.69
N HIS A 84 -1.71 25.67 -10.13
CA HIS A 84 -1.36 25.93 -11.53
C HIS A 84 -1.94 24.87 -12.46
N LEU A 85 -1.70 23.60 -12.20
CA LEU A 85 -2.17 22.45 -12.98
C LEU A 85 -3.70 22.45 -13.13
N SER A 86 -4.43 22.77 -12.05
CA SER A 86 -5.89 22.80 -12.06
C SER A 86 -6.50 24.08 -12.63
N GLY A 87 -5.68 25.11 -12.89
CA GLY A 87 -6.16 26.42 -13.34
C GLY A 87 -6.92 27.20 -12.27
N ALA A 88 -6.56 27.01 -11.00
CA ALA A 88 -7.18 27.72 -9.89
C ALA A 88 -6.92 29.23 -10.00
N ALA A 89 -7.98 30.00 -9.84
CA ALA A 89 -7.89 31.47 -9.87
C ALA A 89 -7.59 32.06 -8.49
N THR A 90 -8.06 31.39 -7.44
CA THR A 90 -7.95 31.86 -6.05
C THR A 90 -7.79 30.67 -5.09
N TYR A 91 -7.60 31.01 -3.82
CA TYR A 91 -7.60 30.03 -2.73
C TYR A 91 -8.81 30.26 -1.83
N LYS A 92 -9.36 29.16 -1.30
CA LYS A 92 -10.45 29.17 -0.31
C LYS A 92 -10.01 28.46 0.95
N THR A 93 -10.54 28.87 2.10
CA THR A 93 -10.31 28.15 3.36
C THR A 93 -11.33 27.02 3.49
N ASP A 94 -10.87 25.79 3.75
CA ASP A 94 -11.76 24.71 4.16
C ASP A 94 -11.96 24.78 5.68
N GLU A 95 -13.18 25.13 6.09
CA GLU A 95 -13.51 25.33 7.51
C GLU A 95 -13.42 24.00 8.32
N ARG A 96 -13.72 22.87 7.71
CA ARG A 96 -13.63 21.55 8.38
C ARG A 96 -12.17 21.21 8.71
N GLN A 97 -11.26 21.45 7.76
CA GLN A 97 -9.84 21.26 8.00
C GLN A 97 -9.30 22.27 9.01
N LEU A 98 -9.75 23.52 8.96
CA LEU A 98 -9.36 24.54 9.92
C LEU A 98 -9.78 24.15 11.35
N GLU A 99 -10.98 23.64 11.56
CA GLU A 99 -11.43 23.13 12.85
C GLU A 99 -10.57 21.96 13.38
N ILE A 100 -10.16 21.06 12.47
CA ILE A 100 -9.26 19.94 12.82
C ILE A 100 -7.90 20.47 13.27
N ILE A 101 -7.32 21.41 12.53
CA ILE A 101 -6.06 22.07 12.89
C ILE A 101 -6.18 22.69 14.30
N HIS A 102 -7.26 23.40 14.56
CA HIS A 102 -7.52 23.98 15.88
C HIS A 102 -7.56 22.92 16.99
N LYS A 103 -8.28 21.82 16.79
CA LYS A 103 -8.36 20.72 17.76
C LYS A 103 -7.02 20.07 18.01
N LEU A 104 -6.25 19.77 16.95
CA LEU A 104 -4.96 19.11 17.03
C LEU A 104 -3.91 19.95 17.76
N LEU A 105 -3.83 21.26 17.49
CA LEU A 105 -2.88 22.16 18.13
C LEU A 105 -3.27 22.46 19.57
N SER A 106 -4.54 22.72 19.83
CA SER A 106 -5.04 22.96 21.20
C SER A 106 -4.84 21.75 22.12
N ALA A 107 -5.04 20.52 21.60
CA ALA A 107 -4.80 19.30 22.36
C ALA A 107 -3.31 19.13 22.77
N ARG A 108 -2.39 19.76 22.02
CA ARG A 108 -0.95 19.79 22.32
C ARG A 108 -0.51 21.03 23.10
N GLY A 109 -1.45 21.89 23.49
CA GLY A 109 -1.14 23.15 24.16
C GLY A 109 -0.38 24.17 23.32
N LEU A 110 -0.52 24.08 21.97
CA LEU A 110 0.18 24.95 21.01
C LEU A 110 -0.77 26.06 20.53
N ASP A 111 -0.22 27.26 20.37
CA ASP A 111 -0.93 28.38 19.75
C ASP A 111 -1.04 28.16 18.24
N ILE A 112 -2.14 28.68 17.69
CA ILE A 112 -2.42 28.60 16.25
C ILE A 112 -1.79 29.81 15.57
N LEU A 113 -0.72 29.54 14.83
CA LEU A 113 -0.03 30.54 14.02
C LEU A 113 -0.72 30.73 12.66
N ASP A 114 -0.47 31.84 12.01
CA ASP A 114 -1.01 32.11 10.66
C ASP A 114 -0.57 31.06 9.64
N ILE A 115 0.65 30.54 9.77
CA ILE A 115 1.15 29.46 8.93
C ILE A 115 0.34 28.16 9.09
N ASN A 116 -0.19 27.87 10.27
CA ASN A 116 -1.06 26.73 10.50
C ASN A 116 -2.44 26.95 9.87
N ARG A 117 -2.98 28.17 9.95
CA ARG A 117 -4.24 28.55 9.30
C ARG A 117 -4.13 28.45 7.78
N ALA A 118 -2.99 28.87 7.21
CA ALA A 118 -2.69 28.80 5.79
C ALA A 118 -2.69 27.36 5.25
N GLN A 119 -2.50 26.34 6.09
CA GLN A 119 -2.63 24.95 5.65
C GLN A 119 -4.06 24.57 5.25
N ALA A 120 -5.09 25.14 5.89
CA ALA A 120 -6.47 24.94 5.50
C ALA A 120 -6.87 25.74 4.22
N SER A 121 -5.99 26.59 3.71
CA SER A 121 -6.19 27.32 2.45
C SER A 121 -5.84 26.40 1.28
N VAL A 122 -6.81 26.15 0.40
CA VAL A 122 -6.71 25.23 -0.73
C VAL A 122 -7.11 25.90 -2.03
N PRO A 123 -6.64 25.47 -3.20
CA PRO A 123 -7.10 25.98 -4.50
C PRO A 123 -8.63 25.90 -4.63
N ASP A 124 -9.25 26.91 -5.23
CA ASP A 124 -10.71 26.97 -5.40
C ASP A 124 -11.29 25.87 -6.30
N THR A 125 -10.44 25.27 -7.11
CA THR A 125 -10.75 24.16 -8.03
C THR A 125 -10.81 22.78 -7.36
N CYS A 126 -10.34 22.63 -6.11
CA CYS A 126 -10.32 21.34 -5.45
C CYS A 126 -11.48 21.14 -4.47
N GLU A 127 -11.83 19.88 -4.26
CA GLU A 127 -12.58 19.37 -3.11
C GLU A 127 -11.61 18.97 -2.00
N VAL A 128 -12.10 18.91 -0.75
CA VAL A 128 -11.27 18.51 0.39
C VAL A 128 -11.86 17.30 1.10
N ILE A 129 -11.05 16.27 1.25
CA ILE A 129 -11.29 15.22 2.23
C ILE A 129 -10.52 15.61 3.49
N PRO A 130 -11.19 15.81 4.64
CA PRO A 130 -10.53 16.29 5.85
C PRO A 130 -9.50 15.30 6.38
N ASN A 131 -8.28 15.77 6.61
CA ASN A 131 -7.24 14.99 7.26
C ASN A 131 -7.45 14.99 8.78
N LYS A 132 -7.99 13.91 9.33
CA LYS A 132 -8.31 13.78 10.77
C LYS A 132 -7.06 13.66 11.66
N LEU A 133 -5.89 13.36 11.07
CA LEU A 133 -4.66 13.04 11.80
C LEU A 133 -3.57 14.11 11.69
N GLY A 134 -3.72 15.05 10.75
CA GLY A 134 -2.71 16.08 10.50
C GLY A 134 -3.29 17.42 10.04
N THR A 135 -2.39 18.35 9.77
CA THR A 135 -2.75 19.73 9.43
C THR A 135 -2.91 19.96 7.91
N ALA A 136 -2.25 19.16 7.08
CA ALA A 136 -2.35 19.25 5.64
C ALA A 136 -3.62 18.55 5.14
N PRO A 137 -4.52 19.24 4.40
CA PRO A 137 -5.72 18.63 3.84
C PRO A 137 -5.40 17.64 2.74
N ILE A 138 -6.29 16.68 2.52
CA ILE A 138 -6.28 15.88 1.30
C ILE A 138 -7.07 16.66 0.25
N MET A 139 -6.43 16.98 -0.87
CA MET A 139 -7.05 17.75 -1.94
C MET A 139 -7.43 16.80 -3.09
N VAL A 140 -8.64 16.96 -3.62
CA VAL A 140 -9.17 16.19 -4.74
C VAL A 140 -9.47 17.12 -5.91
N PHE A 141 -8.83 16.87 -7.04
CA PHE A 141 -9.03 17.63 -8.27
C PHE A 141 -9.68 16.74 -9.32
N ARG A 142 -10.87 17.10 -9.81
CA ARG A 142 -11.62 16.35 -10.81
C ARG A 142 -11.57 17.05 -12.15
N PHE A 143 -10.90 16.45 -13.12
CA PHE A 143 -10.74 16.96 -14.47
C PHE A 143 -11.79 16.30 -15.39
N THR A 144 -12.92 16.97 -15.56
CA THR A 144 -14.05 16.47 -16.37
C THR A 144 -14.12 17.10 -17.76
N ASP A 145 -13.26 18.06 -18.05
CA ASP A 145 -13.22 18.84 -19.30
C ASP A 145 -12.42 18.17 -20.43
N TYR A 146 -12.01 16.94 -20.24
CA TYR A 146 -11.24 16.15 -21.20
C TYR A 146 -9.90 16.77 -21.63
N ARG A 147 -9.34 17.72 -20.85
CA ARG A 147 -8.04 18.34 -21.15
C ARG A 147 -6.89 17.32 -21.25
N PHE A 148 -7.04 16.17 -20.61
CA PHE A 148 -6.09 15.05 -20.68
C PHE A 148 -6.52 13.92 -21.62
N GLY A 149 -7.53 14.17 -22.49
CA GLY A 149 -8.08 13.17 -23.42
C GLY A 149 -9.19 12.30 -22.84
N HIS A 150 -9.31 12.26 -21.53
CA HIS A 150 -10.35 11.54 -20.78
C HIS A 150 -10.59 12.25 -19.43
N PRO A 151 -11.69 11.93 -18.72
CA PRO A 151 -11.88 12.37 -17.34
C PRO A 151 -10.81 11.74 -16.44
N ALA A 152 -10.20 12.53 -15.55
CA ALA A 152 -9.20 12.07 -14.61
C ALA A 152 -9.39 12.72 -13.23
N THR A 153 -8.96 12.04 -12.17
CA THR A 153 -9.00 12.55 -10.81
C THR A 153 -7.63 12.49 -10.16
N LEU A 154 -7.21 13.58 -9.54
CA LEU A 154 -5.97 13.65 -8.78
C LEU A 154 -6.29 13.79 -7.28
N TYR A 155 -5.69 12.94 -6.47
CA TYR A 155 -5.71 13.01 -5.01
C TYR A 155 -4.34 13.42 -4.51
N SER A 156 -4.26 14.48 -3.70
CA SER A 156 -3.02 14.95 -3.10
C SER A 156 -3.04 14.73 -1.60
N LEU A 157 -2.09 13.93 -1.11
CA LEU A 157 -1.99 13.45 0.26
C LEU A 157 -0.74 14.01 0.95
N PRO A 158 -0.75 14.11 2.29
CA PRO A 158 0.45 14.39 3.07
C PRO A 158 1.54 13.35 2.83
N GLY A 159 2.82 13.77 2.93
CA GLY A 159 3.98 12.86 2.87
C GLY A 159 4.15 12.01 4.13
N VAL A 160 3.60 12.45 5.27
CA VAL A 160 3.72 11.75 6.56
C VAL A 160 2.93 10.43 6.52
N PRO A 161 3.59 9.25 6.69
CA PRO A 161 2.95 7.96 6.43
C PRO A 161 1.67 7.70 7.23
N PHE A 162 1.65 8.01 8.54
CA PHE A 162 0.46 7.75 9.35
C PHE A 162 -0.75 8.63 8.96
N GLU A 163 -0.52 9.84 8.42
CA GLU A 163 -1.57 10.71 7.90
C GLU A 163 -2.09 10.20 6.55
N ALA A 164 -1.18 9.86 5.64
CA ALA A 164 -1.53 9.31 4.33
C ALA A 164 -2.32 8.00 4.46
N LEU A 165 -1.86 7.08 5.31
CA LEU A 165 -2.53 5.81 5.55
C LEU A 165 -3.88 5.97 6.27
N GLY A 166 -3.96 6.89 7.24
CA GLY A 166 -5.21 7.18 7.95
C GLY A 166 -6.31 7.78 7.07
N ALA A 167 -5.94 8.36 5.91
CA ALA A 167 -6.87 8.92 4.95
C ALA A 167 -7.31 7.91 3.88
N LEU A 168 -6.65 6.76 3.75
CA LEU A 168 -6.90 5.82 2.65
C LEU A 168 -8.34 5.33 2.59
N GLU A 169 -8.97 5.05 3.72
CA GLU A 169 -10.35 4.57 3.75
C GLU A 169 -11.32 5.61 3.14
N ASP A 170 -11.19 6.87 3.56
CA ASP A 170 -12.02 7.98 3.04
C ASP A 170 -11.74 8.21 1.53
N ILE A 171 -10.49 8.06 1.08
CA ILE A 171 -10.10 8.17 -0.34
C ILE A 171 -10.66 7.02 -1.16
N LEU A 172 -10.54 5.78 -0.68
CA LEU A 172 -11.07 4.60 -1.38
C LEU A 172 -12.60 4.66 -1.51
N GLU A 173 -13.27 5.20 -0.49
CA GLU A 173 -14.72 5.39 -0.55
C GLU A 173 -15.10 6.46 -1.59
N ASP A 174 -14.37 7.58 -1.65
CA ASP A 174 -14.55 8.61 -2.66
C ASP A 174 -14.29 8.05 -4.08
N ILE A 175 -13.25 7.24 -4.24
CA ILE A 175 -12.95 6.57 -5.51
C ILE A 175 -14.11 5.64 -5.93
N ARG A 176 -14.67 4.84 -5.00
CA ARG A 176 -15.82 3.96 -5.28
C ARG A 176 -17.04 4.73 -5.78
N GLN A 177 -17.30 5.90 -5.20
CA GLN A 177 -18.46 6.72 -5.54
C GLN A 177 -18.35 7.37 -6.93
N HIS A 178 -17.13 7.63 -7.41
CA HIS A 178 -16.89 8.41 -8.62
C HIS A 178 -16.33 7.62 -9.79
N ASN A 179 -15.95 6.36 -9.60
CA ASN A 179 -15.35 5.54 -10.66
C ASN A 179 -16.10 4.21 -10.82
N SER A 180 -16.17 3.73 -12.07
CA SER A 180 -16.61 2.36 -12.35
C SER A 180 -15.49 1.40 -11.99
N ILE A 181 -15.59 0.79 -10.83
CA ILE A 181 -14.59 -0.13 -10.30
C ILE A 181 -14.93 -1.54 -10.73
N SER A 182 -13.92 -2.26 -11.21
CA SER A 182 -14.00 -3.70 -11.46
C SER A 182 -13.26 -4.43 -10.35
N ASP A 183 -13.90 -5.39 -9.70
CA ASP A 183 -13.25 -6.17 -8.65
C ASP A 183 -12.01 -6.91 -9.19
N ILE A 184 -10.96 -7.02 -8.37
CA ILE A 184 -9.86 -7.97 -8.57
C ILE A 184 -10.07 -9.15 -7.64
N HIS A 185 -9.98 -10.34 -8.21
CA HIS A 185 -10.00 -11.57 -7.45
C HIS A 185 -8.64 -12.22 -7.51
N HIS A 186 -8.08 -12.56 -6.36
CA HIS A 186 -6.81 -13.28 -6.31
C HIS A 186 -6.80 -14.31 -5.19
N ARG A 187 -6.00 -15.34 -5.39
CA ARG A 187 -5.65 -16.34 -4.39
C ARG A 187 -4.14 -16.47 -4.31
N THR A 188 -3.67 -16.69 -3.11
CA THR A 188 -2.25 -16.84 -2.81
C THR A 188 -1.98 -18.27 -2.36
N ILE A 189 -0.92 -18.87 -2.92
CA ILE A 189 -0.35 -20.11 -2.43
C ILE A 189 1.07 -19.83 -1.94
N MET A 190 1.34 -20.19 -0.71
CA MET A 190 2.64 -20.04 -0.08
C MET A 190 3.41 -21.34 -0.18
N THR A 191 4.59 -21.31 -0.81
CA THR A 191 5.44 -22.49 -0.98
C THR A 191 6.77 -22.31 -0.24
N TYR A 192 7.32 -23.43 0.24
CA TYR A 192 8.63 -23.45 0.90
C TYR A 192 9.46 -24.66 0.45
N GLY A 193 10.79 -24.55 0.58
CA GLY A 193 11.71 -25.67 0.30
C GLY A 193 12.11 -25.83 -1.16
N ILE A 194 11.75 -24.88 -2.03
CA ILE A 194 12.10 -24.87 -3.44
C ILE A 194 12.56 -23.49 -3.89
N ALA A 195 13.59 -23.41 -4.73
CA ALA A 195 14.02 -22.17 -5.34
C ALA A 195 13.02 -21.72 -6.43
N GLU A 196 12.86 -20.39 -6.62
CA GLU A 196 11.92 -19.79 -7.58
C GLU A 196 12.04 -20.39 -8.99
N SER A 197 13.27 -20.51 -9.52
CA SER A 197 13.52 -21.07 -10.86
C SER A 197 13.11 -22.53 -10.99
N ALA A 198 13.33 -23.33 -9.93
CA ALA A 198 12.91 -24.71 -9.89
C ALA A 198 11.40 -24.87 -9.74
N LEU A 199 10.76 -23.94 -8.98
CA LEU A 199 9.32 -23.87 -8.85
C LEU A 199 8.67 -23.53 -10.20
N ALA A 200 9.16 -22.48 -10.87
CA ALA A 200 8.68 -22.09 -12.20
C ALA A 200 8.78 -23.24 -13.20
N LYS A 201 9.91 -23.92 -13.23
CA LYS A 201 10.08 -25.11 -14.09
C LYS A 201 9.12 -26.24 -13.74
N LYS A 202 8.83 -26.43 -12.46
CA LYS A 202 7.93 -27.48 -11.96
C LYS A 202 6.48 -27.26 -12.40
N ILE A 203 6.03 -26.00 -12.45
CA ILE A 203 4.65 -25.64 -12.77
C ILE A 203 4.47 -25.11 -14.20
N GLU A 204 5.52 -25.06 -15.02
CA GLU A 204 5.56 -24.49 -16.37
C GLU A 204 4.36 -24.92 -17.25
N GLN A 205 4.06 -26.21 -17.32
CA GLN A 205 2.96 -26.73 -18.14
C GLN A 205 1.58 -26.25 -17.65
N TRP A 206 1.42 -26.12 -16.33
CA TRP A 206 0.19 -25.59 -15.74
C TRP A 206 0.08 -24.07 -15.97
N GLU A 207 1.17 -23.34 -15.80
CA GLU A 207 1.22 -21.89 -16.04
C GLU A 207 0.91 -21.57 -17.50
N ASP A 208 1.50 -22.31 -18.46
CA ASP A 208 1.24 -22.14 -19.91
C ASP A 208 -0.22 -22.47 -20.29
N SER A 209 -0.95 -23.23 -19.47
CA SER A 209 -2.36 -23.57 -19.69
C SER A 209 -3.34 -22.57 -19.10
N LEU A 210 -2.88 -21.57 -18.33
CA LEU A 210 -3.75 -20.58 -17.73
C LEU A 210 -4.52 -19.76 -18.78
N PRO A 211 -5.79 -19.42 -18.52
CA PRO A 211 -6.54 -18.48 -19.34
C PRO A 211 -5.82 -17.13 -19.47
N GLU A 212 -5.94 -16.47 -20.64
CA GLU A 212 -5.27 -15.20 -20.94
C GLU A 212 -5.61 -14.06 -19.95
N ASP A 213 -6.78 -14.12 -19.32
CA ASP A 213 -7.24 -13.14 -18.34
C ASP A 213 -6.79 -13.44 -16.91
N MET A 214 -6.06 -14.54 -16.71
CA MET A 214 -5.45 -14.90 -15.42
C MET A 214 -3.96 -14.60 -15.42
N HIS A 215 -3.49 -14.03 -14.32
CA HIS A 215 -2.10 -13.61 -14.18
C HIS A 215 -1.47 -14.25 -12.95
N LEU A 216 -0.39 -14.99 -13.17
CA LEU A 216 0.43 -15.56 -12.10
C LEU A 216 1.59 -14.62 -11.77
N ALA A 217 1.81 -14.38 -10.48
CA ALA A 217 2.97 -13.66 -9.99
C ALA A 217 3.78 -14.53 -9.02
N TYR A 218 5.09 -14.53 -9.20
CA TYR A 218 6.05 -15.11 -8.27
C TYR A 218 6.60 -14.01 -7.38
N LEU A 219 6.46 -14.16 -6.08
CA LEU A 219 6.89 -13.20 -5.06
C LEU A 219 7.84 -13.91 -4.08
N PRO A 220 9.14 -14.02 -4.43
CA PRO A 220 10.10 -14.72 -3.61
C PRO A 220 10.44 -13.93 -2.35
N ASN A 221 10.56 -14.65 -1.23
CA ASN A 221 11.06 -14.13 0.02
C ASN A 221 12.05 -15.13 0.62
N PRO A 222 13.30 -14.71 0.91
CA PRO A 222 14.34 -15.60 1.41
C PRO A 222 13.99 -16.33 2.71
N LEU A 223 13.12 -15.75 3.54
CA LEU A 223 12.74 -16.31 4.84
C LEU A 223 11.49 -17.19 4.75
N THR A 224 10.52 -16.85 3.88
CA THR A 224 9.20 -17.48 3.86
C THR A 224 8.92 -18.29 2.59
N GLY A 225 9.91 -18.39 1.68
CA GLY A 225 9.79 -19.12 0.43
C GLY A 225 9.19 -18.31 -0.71
N VAL A 226 8.51 -18.95 -1.65
CA VAL A 226 7.92 -18.28 -2.82
C VAL A 226 6.41 -18.23 -2.67
N ARG A 227 5.88 -17.02 -2.73
CA ARG A 227 4.44 -16.78 -2.80
C ARG A 227 4.02 -16.79 -4.27
N LEU A 228 3.09 -17.64 -4.63
CA LEU A 228 2.39 -17.64 -5.91
C LEU A 228 1.07 -16.91 -5.75
N ARG A 229 0.82 -15.89 -6.56
CA ARG A 229 -0.46 -15.16 -6.57
C ARG A 229 -1.10 -15.26 -7.93
N LEU A 230 -2.23 -15.97 -8.01
CA LEU A 230 -3.09 -16.03 -9.18
C LEU A 230 -4.16 -14.94 -9.09
N SER A 231 -4.26 -14.10 -10.11
CA SER A 231 -5.17 -12.95 -10.15
C SER A 231 -6.00 -12.95 -11.42
N ILE A 232 -7.26 -12.52 -11.29
CA ILE A 232 -8.18 -12.25 -12.40
C ILE A 232 -8.85 -10.90 -12.17
N TYR A 233 -9.08 -10.15 -13.24
CA TYR A 233 -9.59 -8.79 -13.17
C TYR A 233 -11.02 -8.71 -13.71
N GLY A 234 -11.90 -8.01 -12.99
CA GLY A 234 -13.29 -7.81 -13.36
C GLY A 234 -14.16 -9.05 -13.22
N GLY A 235 -15.43 -8.92 -13.61
CA GLY A 235 -16.41 -10.00 -13.54
C GLY A 235 -17.13 -10.10 -12.20
N VAL A 236 -17.97 -11.12 -12.08
CA VAL A 236 -18.76 -11.40 -10.87
C VAL A 236 -17.90 -12.18 -9.89
N LYS A 237 -17.87 -11.78 -8.65
CA LYS A 237 -17.00 -12.33 -7.60
C LYS A 237 -17.08 -13.86 -7.52
N GLU A 238 -18.27 -14.39 -7.40
CA GLU A 238 -18.51 -15.82 -7.22
C GLU A 238 -18.01 -16.64 -8.43
N GLU A 239 -18.18 -16.11 -9.63
CA GLU A 239 -17.70 -16.75 -10.86
C GLU A 239 -16.17 -16.76 -10.94
N GLN A 240 -15.55 -15.62 -10.61
CA GLN A 240 -14.09 -15.48 -10.67
C GLN A 240 -13.39 -16.30 -9.58
N GLU A 241 -13.95 -16.34 -8.38
CA GLU A 241 -13.44 -17.21 -7.31
C GLU A 241 -13.54 -18.68 -7.69
N ALA A 242 -14.63 -19.11 -8.32
CA ALA A 242 -14.79 -20.50 -8.80
C ALA A 242 -13.78 -20.83 -9.91
N ARG A 243 -13.51 -19.89 -10.83
CA ARG A 243 -12.52 -20.06 -11.90
C ARG A 243 -11.09 -20.20 -11.33
N ILE A 244 -10.71 -19.31 -10.41
CA ILE A 244 -9.41 -19.39 -9.73
C ILE A 244 -9.26 -20.73 -9.00
N GLU A 245 -10.29 -21.16 -8.28
CA GLU A 245 -10.29 -22.42 -7.54
C GLU A 245 -10.15 -23.64 -8.46
N ALA A 246 -10.75 -23.60 -9.64
CA ALA A 246 -10.61 -24.66 -10.64
C ALA A 246 -9.14 -24.79 -11.12
N GLU A 247 -8.48 -23.67 -11.39
CA GLU A 247 -7.05 -23.68 -11.77
C GLU A 247 -6.16 -24.15 -10.61
N LEU A 248 -6.41 -23.69 -9.40
CA LEU A 248 -5.65 -24.11 -8.20
C LEU A 248 -5.83 -25.59 -7.90
N ALA A 249 -6.99 -26.18 -8.20
CA ALA A 249 -7.19 -27.62 -8.06
C ALA A 249 -6.23 -28.43 -8.94
N GLY A 250 -5.85 -27.90 -10.11
CA GLY A 250 -4.80 -28.49 -10.97
C GLY A 250 -3.37 -28.29 -10.43
N LEU A 251 -3.12 -27.15 -9.76
CA LEU A 251 -1.80 -26.81 -9.24
C LEU A 251 -1.43 -27.59 -7.96
N ARG A 252 -2.40 -27.82 -7.06
CA ARG A 252 -2.16 -28.49 -5.77
C ARG A 252 -1.45 -29.85 -5.88
N PRO A 253 -1.85 -30.77 -6.77
CA PRO A 253 -1.13 -32.05 -6.92
C PRO A 253 0.32 -31.88 -7.41
N ILE A 254 0.60 -30.86 -8.22
CA ILE A 254 1.94 -30.58 -8.75
C ILE A 254 2.87 -30.10 -7.62
N LEU A 255 2.37 -29.26 -6.73
CA LEU A 255 3.16 -28.70 -5.64
C LEU A 255 3.25 -29.62 -4.43
N GLY A 256 2.18 -30.32 -4.07
CA GLY A 256 2.14 -31.27 -2.94
C GLY A 256 2.61 -30.63 -1.63
N ASP A 257 3.57 -31.28 -0.97
CA ASP A 257 4.11 -30.86 0.34
C ASP A 257 4.90 -29.53 0.31
N LEU A 258 5.13 -28.95 -0.86
CA LEU A 258 5.74 -27.62 -0.96
C LEU A 258 4.78 -26.51 -0.49
N ILE A 259 3.47 -26.75 -0.50
CA ILE A 259 2.46 -25.80 -0.02
C ILE A 259 2.40 -25.85 1.50
N TYR A 260 2.63 -24.70 2.16
CA TYR A 260 2.42 -24.61 3.61
C TYR A 260 1.20 -23.76 3.99
N SER A 261 0.73 -22.90 3.07
CA SER A 261 -0.52 -22.13 3.25
C SER A 261 -1.16 -21.81 1.90
N GLU A 262 -2.50 -21.74 1.88
CA GLU A 262 -3.33 -21.27 0.75
C GLU A 262 -3.98 -19.94 1.06
N THR A 263 -3.51 -19.26 2.09
CA THR A 263 -3.90 -17.91 2.48
C THR A 263 -2.66 -17.03 2.54
N ASP A 264 -2.85 -15.71 2.59
CA ASP A 264 -1.74 -14.75 2.69
C ASP A 264 -1.25 -14.59 4.14
N ASP A 265 -1.26 -15.71 4.88
CA ASP A 265 -0.78 -15.76 6.26
C ASP A 265 0.74 -15.77 6.34
N SER A 266 1.28 -15.14 7.37
CA SER A 266 2.70 -15.23 7.68
C SER A 266 3.07 -16.65 8.14
N LEU A 267 4.34 -17.00 7.97
CA LEU A 267 4.87 -18.31 8.41
C LEU A 267 4.63 -18.51 9.91
N GLU A 268 4.79 -17.45 10.70
CA GLU A 268 4.57 -17.46 12.16
C GLU A 268 3.13 -17.78 12.52
N ASN A 269 2.16 -17.20 11.79
CA ASN A 269 0.74 -17.50 11.98
C ASN A 269 0.41 -18.95 11.64
N CYS A 270 0.96 -19.46 10.54
CA CYS A 270 0.77 -20.85 10.12
C CYS A 270 1.30 -21.82 11.18
N ILE A 271 2.54 -21.62 11.63
CA ILE A 271 3.17 -22.46 12.66
C ILE A 271 2.39 -22.36 13.99
N GLY A 272 2.02 -21.15 14.41
CA GLY A 272 1.24 -20.93 15.61
C GLY A 272 -0.11 -21.67 15.58
N SER A 273 -0.80 -21.62 14.44
CA SER A 273 -2.04 -22.36 14.22
C SER A 273 -1.86 -23.88 14.29
N MET A 274 -0.77 -24.38 13.69
CA MET A 274 -0.43 -25.81 13.75
C MET A 274 -0.14 -26.28 15.19
N LEU A 275 0.65 -25.51 15.94
CA LEU A 275 0.99 -25.81 17.33
C LEU A 275 -0.26 -25.84 18.21
N ARG A 276 -1.14 -24.82 18.10
CA ARG A 276 -2.41 -24.79 18.83
C ARG A 276 -3.30 -25.99 18.51
N LYS A 277 -3.45 -26.34 17.21
CA LYS A 277 -4.26 -27.50 16.80
C LYS A 277 -3.71 -28.81 17.30
N ALA A 278 -2.39 -28.93 17.40
CA ALA A 278 -1.72 -30.11 17.91
C ALA A 278 -1.62 -30.18 19.44
N GLY A 279 -1.99 -29.10 20.16
CA GLY A 279 -1.80 -28.99 21.61
C GLY A 279 -0.34 -28.99 22.03
N LEU A 280 0.55 -28.52 21.15
CA LEU A 280 2.00 -28.51 21.38
C LEU A 280 2.48 -27.12 21.81
N THR A 281 3.57 -27.12 22.58
CA THR A 281 4.27 -25.90 22.99
C THR A 281 5.68 -25.87 22.42
N VAL A 282 6.24 -24.67 22.28
CA VAL A 282 7.59 -24.44 21.78
C VAL A 282 8.33 -23.45 22.64
N SER A 283 9.64 -23.65 22.79
CA SER A 283 10.59 -22.69 23.35
C SER A 283 11.79 -22.61 22.42
N THR A 284 12.50 -21.49 22.43
CA THR A 284 13.69 -21.30 21.58
C THR A 284 14.94 -21.07 22.43
N ALA A 285 16.07 -21.61 21.94
CA ALA A 285 17.40 -21.28 22.42
C ALA A 285 18.18 -20.69 21.25
N GLU A 286 18.48 -19.41 21.31
CA GLU A 286 19.02 -18.65 20.19
C GLU A 286 20.44 -18.17 20.44
N SER A 287 21.24 -18.09 19.37
CA SER A 287 22.59 -17.55 19.38
C SER A 287 22.76 -16.52 18.25
N CYS A 288 23.08 -16.95 17.03
CA CYS A 288 23.29 -16.03 15.89
C CYS A 288 22.03 -15.29 15.47
N THR A 289 20.86 -15.83 15.71
CA THR A 289 19.56 -15.20 15.45
C THR A 289 19.23 -14.08 16.43
N GLY A 290 19.94 -13.99 17.57
CA GLY A 290 19.85 -12.86 18.50
C GLY A 290 18.49 -12.60 19.15
N GLY A 291 17.57 -13.58 19.15
CA GLY A 291 16.19 -13.44 19.61
C GLY A 291 15.16 -13.23 18.49
N THR A 292 15.59 -13.25 17.22
CA THR A 292 14.67 -13.01 16.07
C THR A 292 13.58 -14.07 15.98
N ILE A 293 13.90 -15.36 16.23
CA ILE A 293 12.88 -16.43 16.18
C ILE A 293 11.81 -16.23 17.26
N SER A 294 12.22 -15.87 18.48
CA SER A 294 11.26 -15.57 19.54
C SER A 294 10.44 -14.32 19.25
N ALA A 295 11.04 -13.28 18.64
CA ALA A 295 10.31 -12.10 18.20
C ALA A 295 9.26 -12.44 17.13
N MET A 296 9.56 -13.34 16.18
CA MET A 296 8.59 -13.83 15.21
C MET A 296 7.43 -14.55 15.89
N PHE A 297 7.66 -15.45 16.86
CA PHE A 297 6.57 -16.08 17.60
C PHE A 297 5.72 -15.09 18.38
N THR A 298 6.35 -14.12 19.07
CA THR A 298 5.64 -13.14 19.89
C THR A 298 4.94 -12.04 19.08
N SER A 299 5.23 -11.89 17.78
CA SER A 299 4.50 -10.98 16.90
C SER A 299 3.05 -11.44 16.63
N VAL A 300 2.77 -12.73 16.88
CA VAL A 300 1.44 -13.31 16.68
C VAL A 300 0.59 -13.12 17.94
N ALA A 301 -0.57 -12.48 17.80
CA ALA A 301 -1.51 -12.31 18.91
C ALA A 301 -1.95 -13.67 19.48
N GLY A 302 -1.91 -13.81 20.83
CA GLY A 302 -2.24 -15.06 21.52
C GLY A 302 -1.16 -16.13 21.41
N SER A 303 0.08 -15.79 21.06
CA SER A 303 1.20 -16.75 21.02
C SER A 303 1.53 -17.40 22.37
N SER A 304 1.10 -16.79 23.48
CA SER A 304 1.23 -17.37 24.83
C SER A 304 0.57 -18.74 24.99
N ASP A 305 -0.35 -19.13 24.10
CA ASP A 305 -0.98 -20.45 24.13
C ASP A 305 -0.01 -21.58 23.78
N TYR A 306 1.06 -21.28 23.03
CA TYR A 306 2.01 -22.28 22.53
C TYR A 306 3.48 -21.88 22.71
N PHE A 307 3.83 -20.60 22.85
CA PHE A 307 5.19 -20.14 23.02
C PHE A 307 5.49 -19.88 24.49
N LEU A 308 6.38 -20.72 25.07
CA LEU A 308 6.69 -20.67 26.52
C LEU A 308 7.80 -19.68 26.86
N GLY A 309 8.65 -19.33 25.89
CA GLY A 309 9.75 -18.40 26.09
C GLY A 309 11.01 -18.72 25.32
N SER A 310 12.03 -17.89 25.49
CA SER A 310 13.31 -17.99 24.78
C SER A 310 14.49 -17.66 25.68
N VAL A 311 15.64 -18.29 25.37
CA VAL A 311 16.96 -17.91 25.91
C VAL A 311 17.85 -17.49 24.76
N THR A 312 18.39 -16.27 24.79
CA THR A 312 19.37 -15.79 23.82
C THR A 312 20.77 -15.81 24.44
N SER A 313 21.56 -16.81 24.08
CA SER A 313 22.94 -16.99 24.56
C SER A 313 23.95 -16.62 23.49
N TYR A 314 24.28 -15.31 23.38
CA TYR A 314 25.19 -14.82 22.35
C TYR A 314 26.68 -14.98 22.73
N ALA A 315 27.04 -14.57 23.94
CA ALA A 315 28.40 -14.73 24.43
C ALA A 315 28.73 -16.20 24.75
N ASN A 316 30.00 -16.61 24.46
CA ASN A 316 30.42 -18.00 24.74
C ASN A 316 30.31 -18.37 26.22
N SER A 317 30.53 -17.41 27.13
CA SER A 317 30.38 -17.60 28.60
C SER A 317 28.94 -17.87 29.06
N VAL A 318 27.94 -17.67 28.22
CA VAL A 318 26.52 -17.93 28.51
C VAL A 318 26.06 -19.25 27.91
N LYS A 319 26.89 -19.88 27.03
CA LYS A 319 26.58 -21.14 26.35
C LYS A 319 26.97 -22.37 27.15
N THR A 320 27.76 -22.21 28.18
CA THR A 320 28.16 -23.21 29.12
C THR A 320 27.34 -23.15 30.39
#